data_a9bcbc3db3e81c501fc3d170c9335b90
#
_entry.id   a9bcbc3db3e81c501fc3d170c9335b90
#
_cell.length_a   1.000
_cell.length_b   1.000
_cell.length_c   1.000
_cell.angle_alpha   90.00
_cell.angle_beta   90.00
_cell.angle_gamma   90.00
#
_symmetry.space_group_name_H-M   'P 1'
#
loop_
_entity.id
_entity.type
_entity.pdbx_description
1 polymer ?
#
loop_
_entity_poly.entity_id
_entity_poly.type
_entity_poly.pdbx_seq_one_letter_code
_entity_poly.pdbx_strand_id
1 'polypeptide(L)'
;MSFSLRTHKLAIMATALLAATAACTSGPVRPTAPLSSSGQRPDPMRPPRPGEPLPSAPVSDVYAESRNAYQPRHLGNNQQTSLKRIAVLLPFSSTNAEVRKQVMGIYNGIQMALFQVGATDIVLLPRDATSADPQVIAGITEDVIRDGAVAVIGPVFAQQVAAVAAEAAEVRAPVLAFSTDLSAIGQGAYLVSLTPASEVKRIVEWAARDGVTRFAMFGPDNANTRAIEVALRQEAAARSGAVVAVSYYTQNNSSPQAEARTIARAIEAENKAYPGKVAVLIPEAGVQLRSVGALLRSIANVTPREVRFIGTGQWNDPDIWRETGLYGGAFPAPDPQAVADFDARYQATFGEAPPRLASFGYDAGALAATLAGAERLDAAMIQRPQGWGGVNGLFRFLPDGSTERALAIMQLQNQGGVKQVSPPAQTFDSGS
;
A
#
# COMPACT_ATOMS: atom_id res chain seq x y z
N MET A 1 -16.93 -61.36 -14.38
CA MET A 1 -16.38 -61.37 -15.75
C MET A 1 -15.35 -60.26 -15.78
N SER A 2 -14.15 -60.55 -15.46
CA SER A 2 -13.01 -61.09 -16.21
C SER A 2 -12.32 -60.02 -17.04
N PHE A 3 -11.13 -59.64 -16.54
CA PHE A 3 -9.84 -59.50 -17.23
C PHE A 3 -9.71 -58.37 -18.28
N SER A 4 -8.65 -57.53 -18.25
CA SER A 4 -7.24 -57.93 -18.49
C SER A 4 -6.25 -56.76 -18.16
N LEU A 5 -5.19 -57.14 -17.46
CA LEU A 5 -3.89 -56.42 -17.36
C LEU A 5 -3.21 -56.38 -18.73
N ARG A 6 -2.52 -55.25 -19.01
CA ARG A 6 -1.31 -55.32 -19.87
C ARG A 6 -0.20 -54.40 -19.32
N THR A 7 0.79 -55.09 -18.86
CA THR A 7 2.16 -54.63 -18.55
C THR A 7 2.97 -54.41 -19.84
N HIS A 8 3.76 -53.32 -19.93
CA HIS A 8 4.94 -53.27 -20.80
C HIS A 8 6.03 -52.48 -20.08
N LYS A 9 6.96 -53.16 -19.52
CA LYS A 9 8.40 -53.35 -19.82
C LYS A 9 9.26 -52.09 -19.84
N LEU A 10 10.17 -52.12 -18.84
CA LEU A 10 11.43 -51.34 -18.70
C LEU A 10 12.25 -51.38 -19.99
N ALA A 11 12.91 -50.24 -20.27
CA ALA A 11 14.19 -50.22 -20.98
C ALA A 11 15.15 -49.31 -20.21
N ILE A 12 16.16 -49.94 -19.63
CA ILE A 12 17.35 -49.36 -19.03
C ILE A 12 18.28 -48.97 -20.18
N MET A 13 18.76 -47.73 -20.21
CA MET A 13 19.97 -47.38 -20.95
C MET A 13 20.84 -46.50 -20.04
N ALA A 14 21.91 -47.13 -19.61
CA ALA A 14 23.04 -46.52 -18.96
C ALA A 14 23.96 -45.89 -20.03
N THR A 15 24.37 -44.64 -19.84
CA THR A 15 25.54 -44.10 -20.55
C THR A 15 26.29 -43.07 -19.69
N ALA A 16 27.45 -43.51 -19.31
CA ALA A 16 28.75 -42.83 -19.14
C ALA A 16 28.82 -41.47 -18.41
N LEU A 17 29.44 -41.57 -17.26
CA LEU A 17 30.11 -40.55 -16.47
C LEU A 17 31.31 -39.97 -17.23
N LEU A 18 31.29 -38.65 -17.51
CA LEU A 18 32.51 -37.88 -17.79
C LEU A 18 32.66 -36.83 -16.70
N ALA A 19 33.64 -37.05 -15.84
CA ALA A 19 34.09 -36.10 -14.86
C ALA A 19 34.86 -34.96 -15.56
N ALA A 20 34.31 -33.75 -15.55
CA ALA A 20 35.06 -32.54 -15.85
C ALA A 20 35.35 -31.82 -14.53
N THR A 21 36.56 -31.92 -14.05
CA THR A 21 37.10 -31.09 -12.97
C THR A 21 37.30 -29.69 -13.49
N ALA A 22 36.36 -28.79 -13.18
CA ALA A 22 36.56 -27.37 -13.38
C ALA A 22 37.28 -26.81 -12.15
N ALA A 23 38.51 -26.38 -12.35
CA ALA A 23 39.31 -25.66 -11.38
C ALA A 23 38.66 -24.31 -11.10
N CYS A 24 38.31 -24.04 -9.83
CA CYS A 24 37.96 -22.72 -9.36
C CYS A 24 39.19 -21.82 -9.41
N THR A 25 39.30 -21.01 -10.46
CA THR A 25 40.18 -19.84 -10.42
C THR A 25 39.43 -18.71 -9.74
N SER A 26 39.85 -18.39 -8.52
CA SER A 26 39.48 -17.18 -7.82
C SER A 26 40.00 -15.96 -8.61
N GLY A 27 39.11 -15.29 -9.37
CA GLY A 27 39.42 -14.02 -9.98
C GLY A 27 39.60 -12.93 -8.91
N PRO A 28 40.45 -11.92 -9.15
CA PRO A 28 40.69 -10.87 -8.18
C PRO A 28 39.41 -10.09 -7.91
N VAL A 29 39.08 -9.95 -6.63
CA VAL A 29 38.03 -9.07 -6.13
C VAL A 29 38.39 -7.65 -6.59
N ARG A 30 37.58 -7.05 -7.45
CA ARG A 30 37.72 -5.63 -7.79
C ARG A 30 37.48 -4.83 -6.51
N PRO A 31 38.35 -3.88 -6.19
CA PRO A 31 38.11 -2.97 -5.06
C PRO A 31 36.82 -2.18 -5.35
N THR A 32 35.86 -2.28 -4.45
CA THR A 32 34.72 -1.38 -4.40
C THR A 32 35.22 0.05 -4.35
N ALA A 33 34.73 0.90 -5.25
CA ALA A 33 35.05 2.32 -5.22
C ALA A 33 34.77 2.86 -3.82
N PRO A 34 35.64 3.71 -3.26
CA PRO A 34 35.43 4.26 -1.94
C PRO A 34 34.12 5.06 -1.95
N LEU A 35 33.21 4.70 -1.04
CA LEU A 35 32.05 5.52 -0.73
C LEU A 35 32.54 6.93 -0.44
N SER A 36 32.12 7.91 -1.24
CA SER A 36 32.47 9.31 -1.03
C SER A 36 32.07 9.72 0.38
N SER A 37 33.05 10.12 1.17
CA SER A 37 32.93 10.47 2.59
C SER A 37 32.35 11.86 2.85
N SER A 38 31.39 12.31 2.10
CA SER A 38 30.61 13.53 2.37
C SER A 38 29.21 13.15 2.85
N GLY A 39 29.12 12.91 3.96
CA GLY A 39 28.34 12.77 5.17
C GLY A 39 26.87 12.98 5.22
N GLN A 40 26.09 13.15 4.20
CA GLN A 40 24.63 13.13 4.34
C GLN A 40 24.05 11.95 3.55
N ARG A 41 23.47 10.98 4.28
CA ARG A 41 22.66 9.94 3.65
C ARG A 41 21.53 10.63 2.87
N PRO A 42 21.24 10.20 1.63
CA PRO A 42 20.03 10.64 0.96
C PRO A 42 18.83 10.28 1.83
N ASP A 43 17.95 11.23 2.08
CA ASP A 43 16.64 10.96 2.69
C ASP A 43 15.75 10.31 1.60
N PRO A 44 15.52 8.98 1.63
CA PRO A 44 14.74 8.29 0.61
C PRO A 44 13.27 8.71 0.62
N MET A 45 12.85 9.39 1.67
CA MET A 45 11.49 9.89 1.89
C MET A 45 11.38 11.40 1.65
N ARG A 46 12.46 12.07 1.20
CA ARG A 46 12.41 13.48 0.87
C ARG A 46 11.51 13.71 -0.35
N PRO A 47 10.48 14.57 -0.25
CA PRO A 47 9.70 14.93 -1.42
C PRO A 47 10.61 15.50 -2.53
N PRO A 48 10.44 15.08 -3.78
CA PRO A 48 11.20 15.65 -4.90
C PRO A 48 10.90 17.14 -5.02
N ARG A 49 11.91 17.93 -5.36
CA ARG A 49 11.72 19.34 -5.68
C ARG A 49 11.11 19.48 -7.07
N PRO A 50 10.27 20.49 -7.34
CA PRO A 50 9.78 20.75 -8.69
C PRO A 50 10.94 20.83 -9.68
N GLY A 51 10.92 19.98 -10.72
CA GLY A 51 11.98 19.90 -11.73
C GLY A 51 13.21 19.05 -11.36
N GLU A 52 13.27 18.48 -10.17
CA GLU A 52 14.29 17.50 -9.81
C GLU A 52 13.90 16.13 -10.40
N PRO A 53 14.78 15.49 -11.22
CA PRO A 53 14.51 14.14 -11.68
C PRO A 53 14.31 13.24 -10.47
N LEU A 54 13.27 12.41 -10.50
CA LEU A 54 13.15 11.33 -9.52
C LEU A 54 14.46 10.55 -9.52
N PRO A 55 15.03 10.22 -8.34
CA PRO A 55 16.27 9.47 -8.30
C PRO A 55 16.08 8.22 -9.16
N SER A 56 16.83 8.14 -10.27
CA SER A 56 16.81 6.96 -11.13
C SER A 56 17.17 5.77 -10.26
N ALA A 57 16.30 4.76 -10.26
CA ALA A 57 16.55 3.56 -9.52
C ALA A 57 17.94 3.01 -9.89
N PRO A 58 18.76 2.69 -8.90
CA PRO A 58 20.02 2.01 -9.20
C PRO A 58 19.71 0.72 -9.96
N VAL A 59 20.57 0.40 -10.90
CA VAL A 59 20.43 -0.80 -11.74
C VAL A 59 20.31 -2.05 -10.87
N SER A 60 19.51 -2.99 -11.32
CA SER A 60 19.09 -4.23 -10.63
C SER A 60 20.18 -4.96 -9.83
N ASP A 61 21.39 -5.00 -10.36
CA ASP A 61 22.53 -5.75 -9.78
C ASP A 61 22.98 -5.19 -8.42
N VAL A 62 22.80 -3.88 -8.19
CA VAL A 62 23.19 -3.23 -6.93
C VAL A 62 22.35 -3.76 -5.75
N TYR A 63 21.06 -4.00 -5.97
CA TYR A 63 20.19 -4.52 -4.90
C TYR A 63 20.42 -6.01 -4.65
N ALA A 64 20.68 -6.80 -5.69
CA ALA A 64 20.99 -8.21 -5.55
C ALA A 64 22.28 -8.41 -4.74
N GLU A 65 23.32 -7.64 -5.05
CA GLU A 65 24.56 -7.64 -4.30
C GLU A 65 24.35 -7.16 -2.85
N SER A 66 23.61 -6.06 -2.65
CA SER A 66 23.32 -5.51 -1.33
C SER A 66 22.52 -6.47 -0.46
N ARG A 67 21.55 -7.19 -1.02
CA ARG A 67 20.80 -8.22 -0.29
C ARG A 67 21.70 -9.32 0.26
N ASN A 68 22.67 -9.78 -0.54
CA ASN A 68 23.58 -10.86 -0.15
C ASN A 68 24.72 -10.38 0.75
N ALA A 69 25.09 -9.11 0.64
CA ALA A 69 26.17 -8.47 1.41
C ALA A 69 25.66 -7.68 2.62
N TYR A 70 24.33 -7.47 2.76
CA TYR A 70 23.77 -6.77 3.90
C TYR A 70 24.06 -7.55 5.18
N GLN A 71 25.05 -7.06 5.87
CA GLN A 71 25.43 -7.51 7.20
C GLN A 71 25.35 -6.28 8.10
N PRO A 72 24.54 -6.29 9.16
CA PRO A 72 24.62 -5.27 10.18
C PRO A 72 26.08 -5.20 10.66
N ARG A 73 26.62 -4.03 10.90
CA ARG A 73 27.99 -3.92 11.43
C ARG A 73 28.11 -4.80 12.65
N HIS A 74 29.03 -5.76 12.62
CA HIS A 74 29.27 -6.62 13.76
C HIS A 74 29.65 -5.82 14.99
N LEU A 75 29.13 -6.21 16.14
CA LEU A 75 29.47 -5.67 17.45
C LEU A 75 30.90 -6.02 17.91
N GLY A 76 31.79 -6.34 16.99
CA GLY A 76 33.20 -6.62 17.25
C GLY A 76 34.01 -5.34 17.32
N ASN A 77 34.69 -5.12 18.44
CA ASN A 77 35.66 -4.05 18.73
C ASN A 77 35.06 -2.66 18.99
N ASN A 78 34.64 -2.41 20.22
CA ASN A 78 34.45 -1.06 20.86
C ASN A 78 33.63 0.01 20.10
N GLN A 79 32.96 -0.32 19.00
CA GLN A 79 32.00 0.57 18.33
C GLN A 79 30.56 0.19 18.65
N GLN A 80 30.28 -0.06 19.90
CA GLN A 80 28.96 -0.43 20.42
C GLN A 80 27.92 0.69 20.34
N THR A 81 28.28 1.85 19.82
CA THR A 81 27.58 3.09 20.14
C THR A 81 26.49 3.50 19.17
N SER A 82 26.16 2.75 18.13
CA SER A 82 25.20 3.31 17.18
C SER A 82 24.28 2.36 16.44
N LEU A 83 24.17 1.09 16.84
CA LEU A 83 23.16 0.23 16.20
C LEU A 83 21.77 0.68 16.60
N LYS A 84 20.98 1.05 15.61
CA LYS A 84 19.56 1.38 15.76
C LYS A 84 18.75 0.13 15.51
N ARG A 85 17.84 -0.20 16.41
CA ARG A 85 16.98 -1.37 16.31
C ARG A 85 15.58 -0.96 15.90
N ILE A 86 15.05 -1.58 14.87
CA ILE A 86 13.67 -1.38 14.40
C ILE A 86 12.94 -2.69 14.58
N ALA A 87 11.91 -2.71 15.41
CA ALA A 87 11.05 -3.88 15.56
C ALA A 87 10.15 -4.05 14.33
N VAL A 88 9.92 -5.30 13.93
CA VAL A 88 9.02 -5.65 12.83
C VAL A 88 8.03 -6.69 13.34
N LEU A 89 6.82 -6.25 13.65
CA LEU A 89 5.76 -7.06 14.23
C LEU A 89 4.75 -7.46 13.15
N LEU A 90 4.93 -8.63 12.56
CA LEU A 90 4.12 -9.13 11.46
C LEU A 90 3.65 -10.57 11.73
N PRO A 91 2.47 -10.98 11.20
CA PRO A 91 1.93 -12.33 11.42
C PRO A 91 2.63 -13.38 10.53
N PHE A 92 3.92 -13.64 10.79
CA PHE A 92 4.76 -14.54 10.00
C PHE A 92 4.27 -15.99 10.00
N SER A 93 3.68 -16.46 11.10
CA SER A 93 3.18 -17.83 11.24
C SER A 93 1.69 -17.99 10.92
N SER A 94 1.08 -17.00 10.27
CA SER A 94 -0.34 -17.09 9.89
C SER A 94 -0.63 -18.39 9.13
N THR A 95 -1.72 -19.07 9.46
CA THR A 95 -2.17 -20.28 8.75
C THR A 95 -2.67 -19.99 7.35
N ASN A 96 -3.10 -18.75 7.07
CA ASN A 96 -3.54 -18.32 5.76
C ASN A 96 -2.32 -18.03 4.85
N ALA A 97 -2.20 -18.77 3.75
CA ALA A 97 -1.08 -18.65 2.82
C ALA A 97 -1.01 -17.28 2.13
N GLU A 98 -2.17 -16.66 1.82
CA GLU A 98 -2.19 -15.33 1.21
C GLU A 98 -1.70 -14.26 2.20
N VAL A 99 -2.11 -14.36 3.47
CA VAL A 99 -1.58 -13.46 4.52
C VAL A 99 -0.07 -13.62 4.63
N ARG A 100 0.46 -14.85 4.68
CA ARG A 100 1.93 -15.06 4.73
C ARG A 100 2.64 -14.46 3.52
N LYS A 101 2.06 -14.60 2.32
CA LYS A 101 2.61 -13.99 1.10
C LYS A 101 2.69 -12.47 1.23
N GLN A 102 1.62 -11.82 1.68
CA GLN A 102 1.60 -10.37 1.89
C GLN A 102 2.60 -9.94 2.98
N VAL A 103 2.69 -10.70 4.08
CA VAL A 103 3.64 -10.45 5.18
C VAL A 103 5.08 -10.52 4.70
N MET A 104 5.43 -11.54 3.92
CA MET A 104 6.77 -11.64 3.34
C MET A 104 7.04 -10.50 2.35
N GLY A 105 6.03 -10.08 1.58
CA GLY A 105 6.14 -8.90 0.73
C GLY A 105 6.44 -7.63 1.51
N ILE A 106 5.73 -7.39 2.62
CA ILE A 106 6.01 -6.26 3.53
C ILE A 106 7.45 -6.34 4.04
N TYR A 107 7.86 -7.51 4.55
CA TYR A 107 9.19 -7.69 5.12
C TYR A 107 10.31 -7.48 4.08
N ASN A 108 10.14 -8.01 2.88
CA ASN A 108 11.05 -7.80 1.77
C ASN A 108 11.11 -6.32 1.36
N GLY A 109 9.97 -5.63 1.33
CA GLY A 109 9.90 -4.18 1.09
C GLY A 109 10.72 -3.40 2.11
N ILE A 110 10.58 -3.71 3.41
CA ILE A 110 11.38 -3.10 4.48
C ILE A 110 12.87 -3.32 4.23
N GLN A 111 13.29 -4.55 3.93
CA GLN A 111 14.69 -4.86 3.66
C GLN A 111 15.22 -4.09 2.43
N MET A 112 14.43 -4.04 1.35
CA MET A 112 14.81 -3.32 0.14
C MET A 112 15.01 -1.81 0.41
N ALA A 113 14.19 -1.20 1.26
CA ALA A 113 14.37 0.17 1.68
C ALA A 113 15.72 0.36 2.41
N LEU A 114 16.07 -0.55 3.31
CA LEU A 114 17.36 -0.50 4.02
C LEU A 114 18.55 -0.70 3.07
N PHE A 115 18.42 -1.59 2.08
CA PHE A 115 19.47 -1.76 1.06
C PHE A 115 19.70 -0.47 0.28
N GLN A 116 18.62 0.21 -0.12
CA GLN A 116 18.72 1.45 -0.88
C GLN A 116 19.41 2.58 -0.11
N VAL A 117 19.12 2.72 1.17
CA VAL A 117 19.74 3.78 1.99
C VAL A 117 21.13 3.40 2.51
N GLY A 118 21.58 2.17 2.27
CA GLY A 118 22.86 1.69 2.77
C GLY A 118 22.91 1.69 4.30
N ALA A 119 21.81 1.35 4.97
CA ALA A 119 21.64 1.48 6.41
C ALA A 119 22.37 0.37 7.18
N THR A 120 23.70 0.40 7.19
CA THR A 120 24.55 -0.63 7.85
C THR A 120 24.52 -0.56 9.37
N ASP A 121 23.95 0.49 9.96
CA ASP A 121 23.79 0.70 11.42
C ASP A 121 22.37 0.40 11.91
N ILE A 122 21.48 -0.15 11.05
CA ILE A 122 20.13 -0.55 11.42
C ILE A 122 20.05 -2.07 11.49
N VAL A 123 19.45 -2.55 12.59
CA VAL A 123 19.13 -3.97 12.81
C VAL A 123 17.62 -4.11 12.89
N LEU A 124 17.05 -5.01 12.08
CA LEU A 124 15.65 -5.40 12.19
C LEU A 124 15.49 -6.46 13.30
N LEU A 125 14.49 -6.28 14.13
CA LEU A 125 14.05 -7.24 15.15
C LEU A 125 12.69 -7.83 14.73
N PRO A 126 12.66 -8.82 13.83
CA PRO A 126 11.39 -9.45 13.44
C PRO A 126 10.85 -10.29 14.60
N ARG A 127 9.54 -10.15 14.86
CA ARG A 127 8.78 -10.96 15.81
C ARG A 127 7.46 -11.36 15.21
N ASP A 128 7.05 -12.56 15.51
CA ASP A 128 5.76 -13.07 15.05
C ASP A 128 4.60 -12.48 15.85
N ALA A 129 3.75 -11.73 15.19
CA ALA A 129 2.55 -11.09 15.72
C ALA A 129 1.27 -11.75 15.19
N THR A 130 1.23 -13.09 15.13
CA THR A 130 0.06 -13.83 14.63
C THR A 130 -1.06 -13.92 15.68
N SER A 131 -0.75 -13.80 16.97
CA SER A 131 -1.74 -13.91 18.04
C SER A 131 -2.84 -12.85 17.92
N ALA A 132 -4.09 -13.26 18.12
CA ALA A 132 -5.21 -12.34 18.27
C ALA A 132 -5.35 -11.77 19.70
N ASP A 133 -4.61 -12.32 20.68
CA ASP A 133 -4.63 -11.88 22.06
C ASP A 133 -3.78 -10.61 22.23
N PRO A 134 -4.39 -9.47 22.60
CA PRO A 134 -3.66 -8.22 22.81
C PRO A 134 -2.58 -8.30 23.89
N GLN A 135 -2.74 -9.15 24.92
CA GLN A 135 -1.74 -9.29 25.98
C GLN A 135 -0.48 -10.00 25.48
N VAL A 136 -0.64 -11.01 24.62
CA VAL A 136 0.50 -11.67 23.97
C VAL A 136 1.26 -10.66 23.08
N ILE A 137 0.53 -9.82 22.35
CA ILE A 137 1.12 -8.79 21.50
C ILE A 137 1.83 -7.71 22.34
N ALA A 138 1.24 -7.28 23.45
CA ALA A 138 1.87 -6.35 24.38
C ALA A 138 3.20 -6.93 24.90
N GLY A 139 3.23 -8.18 25.37
CA GLY A 139 4.45 -8.83 25.84
C GLY A 139 5.54 -8.94 24.76
N ILE A 140 5.18 -9.27 23.52
CA ILE A 140 6.13 -9.26 22.39
C ILE A 140 6.68 -7.86 22.16
N THR A 141 5.83 -6.83 22.30
CA THR A 141 6.25 -5.43 22.09
C THR A 141 7.16 -4.98 23.22
N GLU A 142 6.83 -5.29 24.46
CA GLU A 142 7.68 -5.03 25.63
C GLU A 142 9.09 -5.63 25.45
N ASP A 143 9.18 -6.88 24.96
CA ASP A 143 10.45 -7.54 24.70
C ASP A 143 11.30 -6.78 23.67
N VAL A 144 10.73 -6.36 22.54
CA VAL A 144 11.51 -5.61 21.52
C VAL A 144 11.87 -4.21 21.99
N ILE A 145 11.05 -3.56 22.81
CA ILE A 145 11.38 -2.27 23.44
C ILE A 145 12.54 -2.46 24.45
N ARG A 146 12.49 -3.51 25.26
CA ARG A 146 13.60 -3.86 26.17
C ARG A 146 14.88 -4.17 25.40
N ASP A 147 14.78 -4.79 24.23
CA ASP A 147 15.87 -5.03 23.29
C ASP A 147 16.39 -3.71 22.64
N GLY A 148 15.77 -2.57 22.93
CA GLY A 148 16.18 -1.23 22.49
C GLY A 148 15.66 -0.84 21.12
N ALA A 149 14.47 -1.32 20.72
CA ALA A 149 13.82 -0.84 19.50
C ALA A 149 13.47 0.67 19.62
N VAL A 150 13.82 1.45 18.61
CA VAL A 150 13.55 2.88 18.53
C VAL A 150 12.34 3.21 17.65
N ALA A 151 11.83 2.25 16.89
CA ALA A 151 10.61 2.33 16.10
C ALA A 151 10.01 0.93 15.93
N VAL A 152 8.73 0.86 15.70
CA VAL A 152 8.00 -0.39 15.44
C VAL A 152 7.32 -0.31 14.08
N ILE A 153 7.58 -1.26 13.20
CA ILE A 153 6.87 -1.45 11.93
C ILE A 153 5.88 -2.59 12.09
N GLY A 154 4.62 -2.33 11.83
CA GLY A 154 3.50 -3.20 12.17
C GLY A 154 2.74 -2.66 13.38
N PRO A 155 1.69 -3.33 13.82
CA PRO A 155 1.14 -4.58 13.30
C PRO A 155 0.30 -4.40 12.02
N VAL A 156 -0.22 -5.54 11.50
CA VAL A 156 -1.14 -5.53 10.35
C VAL A 156 -2.60 -5.42 10.80
N PHE A 157 -2.96 -6.08 11.87
CA PHE A 157 -4.36 -6.17 12.32
C PHE A 157 -4.73 -5.03 13.28
N ALA A 158 -5.87 -4.39 13.02
CA ALA A 158 -6.35 -3.23 13.79
C ALA A 158 -6.42 -3.48 15.29
N GLN A 159 -6.92 -4.65 15.71
CA GLN A 159 -7.09 -5.02 17.11
C GLN A 159 -5.77 -5.10 17.90
N GLN A 160 -4.63 -5.20 17.22
CA GLN A 160 -3.31 -5.26 17.85
C GLN A 160 -2.68 -3.88 18.05
N VAL A 161 -3.12 -2.86 17.26
CA VAL A 161 -2.45 -1.56 17.21
C VAL A 161 -2.41 -0.87 18.57
N ALA A 162 -3.52 -0.89 19.31
CA ALA A 162 -3.59 -0.25 20.61
C ALA A 162 -2.62 -0.87 21.64
N ALA A 163 -2.48 -2.20 21.64
CA ALA A 163 -1.55 -2.90 22.53
C ALA A 163 -0.09 -2.56 22.19
N VAL A 164 0.27 -2.56 20.89
CA VAL A 164 1.62 -2.20 20.46
C VAL A 164 1.91 -0.73 20.77
N ALA A 165 0.96 0.18 20.51
CA ALA A 165 1.13 1.60 20.75
C ALA A 165 1.31 1.95 22.23
N ALA A 166 0.59 1.26 23.13
CA ALA A 166 0.71 1.47 24.57
C ALA A 166 2.13 1.18 25.06
N GLU A 167 2.71 0.05 24.70
CA GLU A 167 4.06 -0.35 25.09
C GLU A 167 5.13 0.54 24.43
N ALA A 168 4.95 0.86 23.15
CA ALA A 168 5.89 1.71 22.42
C ALA A 168 5.92 3.16 22.93
N ALA A 169 4.80 3.65 23.48
CA ALA A 169 4.70 5.00 24.04
C ALA A 169 5.60 5.23 25.26
N GLU A 170 5.92 4.19 26.04
CA GLU A 170 6.81 4.29 27.18
C GLU A 170 8.20 4.84 26.84
N VAL A 171 8.69 4.48 25.64
CA VAL A 171 9.98 4.96 25.11
C VAL A 171 9.82 5.95 23.96
N ARG A 172 8.60 6.38 23.67
CA ARG A 172 8.24 7.27 22.56
C ARG A 172 8.64 6.72 21.18
N ALA A 173 8.66 5.39 21.04
CA ALA A 173 8.90 4.76 19.75
C ALA A 173 7.65 4.89 18.86
N PRO A 174 7.76 5.44 17.64
CA PRO A 174 6.64 5.50 16.72
C PRO A 174 6.24 4.12 16.25
N VAL A 175 4.92 3.89 16.12
CA VAL A 175 4.34 2.66 15.58
C VAL A 175 3.80 2.91 14.17
N LEU A 176 4.39 2.28 13.18
CA LEU A 176 4.02 2.39 11.76
C LEU A 176 3.14 1.18 11.38
N ALA A 177 1.83 1.29 11.62
CA ALA A 177 0.89 0.20 11.47
C ALA A 177 0.33 0.09 10.04
N PHE A 178 0.01 -1.14 9.61
CA PHE A 178 -0.56 -1.43 8.28
C PHE A 178 -2.10 -1.55 8.30
N SER A 179 -2.75 -1.24 9.41
CA SER A 179 -4.20 -1.19 9.47
C SER A 179 -4.76 -0.08 8.56
N THR A 180 -5.95 -0.32 8.00
CA THR A 180 -6.76 0.69 7.31
C THR A 180 -7.90 1.21 8.18
N ASP A 181 -8.07 0.67 9.38
CA ASP A 181 -9.11 1.02 10.34
C ASP A 181 -8.68 2.24 11.16
N LEU A 182 -9.34 3.36 10.95
CA LEU A 182 -9.06 4.61 11.64
C LEU A 182 -9.36 4.55 13.15
N SER A 183 -10.19 3.61 13.61
CA SER A 183 -10.43 3.42 15.05
C SER A 183 -9.21 2.88 15.80
N ALA A 184 -8.21 2.37 15.08
CA ALA A 184 -6.98 1.83 15.65
C ALA A 184 -5.90 2.90 15.93
N ILE A 185 -6.10 4.17 15.51
CA ILE A 185 -5.12 5.24 15.71
C ILE A 185 -5.15 5.80 17.15
N GLY A 186 -4.00 6.32 17.56
CA GLY A 186 -3.79 6.96 18.87
C GLY A 186 -2.47 6.54 19.50
N GLN A 187 -2.07 7.19 20.58
CA GLN A 187 -0.92 6.84 21.42
C GLN A 187 0.41 6.67 20.65
N GLY A 188 0.62 7.45 19.55
CA GLY A 188 1.85 7.36 18.74
C GLY A 188 1.81 6.30 17.65
N ALA A 189 0.63 5.72 17.34
CA ALA A 189 0.43 4.88 16.16
C ALA A 189 0.09 5.73 14.93
N TYR A 190 0.73 5.40 13.82
CA TYR A 190 0.58 6.04 12.51
C TYR A 190 0.23 4.98 11.47
N LEU A 191 -0.86 5.19 10.72
CA LEU A 191 -1.27 4.24 9.68
C LEU A 191 -0.51 4.53 8.38
N VAL A 192 0.36 3.63 7.95
CA VAL A 192 1.11 3.78 6.68
C VAL A 192 0.34 3.25 5.48
N SER A 193 -0.78 2.59 5.69
CA SER A 193 -1.64 2.04 4.64
C SER A 193 -2.43 3.12 3.92
N LEU A 194 -2.98 2.76 2.76
CA LEU A 194 -3.93 3.58 2.04
C LEU A 194 -5.30 3.45 2.71
N THR A 195 -5.77 4.51 3.34
CA THR A 195 -7.06 4.50 4.03
C THR A 195 -8.20 4.88 3.09
N PRO A 196 -9.41 4.33 3.29
CA PRO A 196 -10.58 4.74 2.51
C PRO A 196 -10.83 6.25 2.53
N ALA A 197 -10.56 6.91 3.64
CA ALA A 197 -10.72 8.36 3.77
C ALA A 197 -9.81 9.13 2.81
N SER A 198 -8.52 8.73 2.68
CA SER A 198 -7.58 9.36 1.74
C SER A 198 -8.01 9.17 0.29
N GLU A 199 -8.51 7.98 -0.06
CA GLU A 199 -9.00 7.68 -1.40
C GLU A 199 -10.25 8.50 -1.73
N VAL A 200 -11.22 8.53 -0.82
CA VAL A 200 -12.45 9.31 -0.98
C VAL A 200 -12.16 10.80 -1.08
N LYS A 201 -11.30 11.34 -0.22
CA LYS A 201 -10.85 12.72 -0.30
C LYS A 201 -10.36 13.05 -1.70
N ARG A 202 -9.46 12.24 -2.23
CA ARG A 202 -8.82 12.48 -3.53
C ARG A 202 -9.80 12.41 -4.70
N ILE A 203 -10.68 11.40 -4.73
CA ILE A 203 -11.62 11.22 -5.84
C ILE A 203 -12.75 12.28 -5.81
N VAL A 204 -13.24 12.66 -4.62
CA VAL A 204 -14.24 13.72 -4.46
C VAL A 204 -13.65 15.06 -4.84
N GLU A 205 -12.43 15.38 -4.42
CA GLU A 205 -11.72 16.58 -4.82
C GLU A 205 -11.61 16.72 -6.34
N TRP A 206 -11.17 15.65 -7.01
CA TRP A 206 -11.08 15.62 -8.45
C TRP A 206 -12.44 15.82 -9.13
N ALA A 207 -13.45 15.09 -8.68
CA ALA A 207 -14.80 15.18 -9.23
C ALA A 207 -15.41 16.59 -9.04
N ALA A 208 -15.20 17.20 -7.86
CA ALA A 208 -15.69 18.55 -7.54
C ALA A 208 -15.00 19.63 -8.40
N ARG A 209 -13.70 19.53 -8.63
CA ARG A 209 -12.97 20.43 -9.54
C ARG A 209 -13.53 20.39 -10.97
N ASP A 210 -14.08 19.24 -11.36
CA ASP A 210 -14.71 19.04 -12.65
C ASP A 210 -16.25 19.28 -12.62
N GLY A 211 -16.72 19.99 -11.59
CA GLY A 211 -18.07 20.51 -11.45
C GLY A 211 -19.09 19.58 -10.82
N VAL A 212 -18.69 18.40 -10.31
CA VAL A 212 -19.60 17.51 -9.58
C VAL A 212 -19.95 18.12 -8.22
N THR A 213 -21.26 18.22 -7.94
CA THR A 213 -21.77 18.74 -6.66
C THR A 213 -22.77 17.78 -6.00
N ARG A 214 -23.17 16.72 -6.69
CA ARG A 214 -24.14 15.73 -6.25
C ARG A 214 -23.50 14.35 -6.23
N PHE A 215 -23.43 13.76 -5.07
CA PHE A 215 -22.83 12.46 -4.88
C PHE A 215 -23.87 11.43 -4.44
N ALA A 216 -23.79 10.24 -4.97
CA ALA A 216 -24.53 9.08 -4.50
C ALA A 216 -23.56 7.95 -4.18
N MET A 217 -23.98 6.97 -3.39
CA MET A 217 -23.17 5.79 -3.10
C MET A 217 -24.00 4.53 -3.26
N PHE A 218 -23.39 3.50 -3.88
CA PHE A 218 -23.99 2.19 -4.08
C PHE A 218 -22.96 1.10 -3.75
N GLY A 219 -23.14 0.40 -2.65
CA GLY A 219 -22.15 -0.55 -2.16
C GLY A 219 -22.68 -1.63 -1.22
N PRO A 220 -21.85 -2.66 -0.89
CA PRO A 220 -22.23 -3.71 0.03
C PRO A 220 -22.42 -3.19 1.45
N ASP A 221 -23.31 -3.81 2.22
CA ASP A 221 -23.50 -3.48 3.64
C ASP A 221 -22.40 -4.11 4.50
N ASN A 222 -21.34 -3.37 4.72
CA ASN A 222 -20.24 -3.76 5.60
C ASN A 222 -19.58 -2.54 6.25
N ALA A 223 -18.73 -2.77 7.24
CA ALA A 223 -18.06 -1.71 8.00
C ALA A 223 -17.21 -0.78 7.12
N ASN A 224 -16.48 -1.34 6.14
CA ASN A 224 -15.65 -0.56 5.22
C ASN A 224 -16.48 0.41 4.37
N THR A 225 -17.59 -0.06 3.80
CA THR A 225 -18.50 0.78 2.99
C THR A 225 -19.12 1.88 3.84
N ARG A 226 -19.47 1.60 5.10
CA ARG A 226 -19.99 2.62 6.03
C ARG A 226 -18.94 3.69 6.37
N ALA A 227 -17.69 3.30 6.56
CA ALA A 227 -16.59 4.26 6.75
C ALA A 227 -16.37 5.12 5.50
N ILE A 228 -16.48 4.53 4.30
CA ILE A 228 -16.43 5.25 3.02
C ILE A 228 -17.58 6.25 2.89
N GLU A 229 -18.80 5.90 3.33
CA GLU A 229 -19.93 6.84 3.33
C GLU A 229 -19.65 8.06 4.23
N VAL A 230 -19.14 7.83 5.44
CA VAL A 230 -18.79 8.92 6.36
C VAL A 230 -17.79 9.87 5.69
N ALA A 231 -16.72 9.33 5.11
CA ALA A 231 -15.73 10.12 4.38
C ALA A 231 -16.35 10.85 3.17
N LEU A 232 -17.22 10.18 2.40
CA LEU A 232 -17.91 10.80 1.26
C LEU A 232 -18.76 12.01 1.67
N ARG A 233 -19.51 11.88 2.76
CA ARG A 233 -20.34 12.99 3.28
C ARG A 233 -19.48 14.17 3.75
N GLN A 234 -18.39 13.90 4.45
CA GLN A 234 -17.47 14.93 4.92
C GLN A 234 -16.80 15.65 3.74
N GLU A 235 -16.27 14.91 2.78
CA GLU A 235 -15.54 15.48 1.65
C GLU A 235 -16.44 16.20 0.64
N ALA A 236 -17.67 15.71 0.43
CA ALA A 236 -18.67 16.40 -0.36
C ALA A 236 -19.06 17.72 0.28
N ALA A 237 -19.39 17.75 1.58
CA ALA A 237 -19.76 18.94 2.32
C ALA A 237 -18.63 19.99 2.33
N ALA A 238 -17.38 19.56 2.53
CA ALA A 238 -16.21 20.44 2.50
C ALA A 238 -16.02 21.17 1.15
N ARG A 239 -16.66 20.68 0.08
CA ARG A 239 -16.61 21.25 -1.27
C ARG A 239 -17.96 21.77 -1.77
N SER A 240 -18.85 22.14 -0.85
CA SER A 240 -20.19 22.62 -1.16
C SER A 240 -21.04 21.66 -1.99
N GLY A 241 -20.74 20.39 -1.93
CA GLY A 241 -21.51 19.30 -2.51
C GLY A 241 -22.42 18.62 -1.49
N ALA A 242 -23.26 17.69 -1.97
CA ALA A 242 -24.16 16.92 -1.12
C ALA A 242 -24.18 15.44 -1.52
N VAL A 243 -24.30 14.56 -0.53
CA VAL A 243 -24.63 13.13 -0.75
C VAL A 243 -26.15 13.02 -0.77
N VAL A 244 -26.68 12.78 -1.97
CA VAL A 244 -28.12 12.81 -2.25
C VAL A 244 -28.82 11.47 -2.06
N ALA A 245 -28.07 10.38 -2.20
CA ALA A 245 -28.60 9.03 -2.01
C ALA A 245 -27.48 8.05 -1.61
N VAL A 246 -27.83 7.11 -0.75
CA VAL A 246 -27.00 5.95 -0.41
C VAL A 246 -27.90 4.72 -0.45
N SER A 247 -27.43 3.66 -1.08
CA SER A 247 -28.12 2.38 -1.08
C SER A 247 -27.13 1.25 -0.84
N TYR A 248 -27.42 0.47 0.17
CA TYR A 248 -26.64 -0.72 0.52
C TYR A 248 -27.32 -1.97 0.02
N TYR A 249 -26.55 -2.95 -0.39
CA TYR A 249 -27.02 -4.27 -0.71
C TYR A 249 -26.30 -5.33 0.14
N THR A 250 -26.95 -6.49 0.30
CA THR A 250 -26.34 -7.59 1.05
C THR A 250 -25.05 -8.04 0.37
N GLN A 251 -23.99 -8.16 1.15
CA GLN A 251 -22.70 -8.64 0.66
C GLN A 251 -22.87 -9.99 -0.05
N ASN A 252 -22.18 -10.16 -1.18
CA ASN A 252 -22.29 -11.32 -2.10
C ASN A 252 -23.62 -11.43 -2.87
N ASN A 253 -24.51 -10.45 -2.80
CA ASN A 253 -25.63 -10.36 -3.72
C ASN A 253 -25.12 -9.87 -5.10
N SER A 254 -24.99 -10.78 -6.06
CA SER A 254 -24.48 -10.48 -7.40
C SER A 254 -25.45 -9.65 -8.26
N SER A 255 -26.72 -9.51 -7.85
CA SER A 255 -27.74 -8.79 -8.62
C SER A 255 -28.71 -8.03 -7.71
N PRO A 256 -28.28 -6.98 -7.03
CA PRO A 256 -29.11 -6.17 -6.10
C PRO A 256 -30.05 -5.20 -6.86
N GLN A 257 -31.04 -5.77 -7.54
CA GLN A 257 -31.92 -5.04 -8.47
C GLN A 257 -32.79 -3.98 -7.80
N ALA A 258 -33.32 -4.26 -6.62
CA ALA A 258 -34.19 -3.32 -5.89
C ALA A 258 -33.41 -2.10 -5.44
N GLU A 259 -32.23 -2.34 -4.88
CA GLU A 259 -31.31 -1.32 -4.39
C GLU A 259 -30.75 -0.47 -5.55
N ALA A 260 -30.38 -1.13 -6.67
CA ALA A 260 -29.94 -0.46 -7.88
C ALA A 260 -31.05 0.45 -8.48
N ARG A 261 -32.31 0.01 -8.48
CA ARG A 261 -33.43 0.87 -8.91
C ARG A 261 -33.62 2.08 -7.98
N THR A 262 -33.39 1.92 -6.69
CA THR A 262 -33.49 3.01 -5.74
C THR A 262 -32.45 4.09 -6.04
N ILE A 263 -31.19 3.70 -6.21
CA ILE A 263 -30.12 4.62 -6.60
C ILE A 263 -30.37 5.23 -7.99
N ALA A 264 -30.80 4.43 -8.97
CA ALA A 264 -31.05 4.90 -10.33
C ALA A 264 -32.09 6.04 -10.37
N ARG A 265 -33.19 5.91 -9.62
CA ARG A 265 -34.21 6.95 -9.52
C ARG A 265 -33.67 8.26 -8.91
N ALA A 266 -32.86 8.14 -7.86
CA ALA A 266 -32.21 9.30 -7.24
C ALA A 266 -31.26 10.00 -8.21
N ILE A 267 -30.42 9.22 -8.91
CA ILE A 267 -29.50 9.73 -9.92
C ILE A 267 -30.24 10.43 -11.06
N GLU A 268 -31.32 9.84 -11.56
CA GLU A 268 -32.14 10.42 -12.62
C GLU A 268 -32.75 11.76 -12.19
N ALA A 269 -33.32 11.84 -10.99
CA ALA A 269 -33.89 13.05 -10.47
C ALA A 269 -32.83 14.15 -10.30
N GLU A 270 -31.70 13.84 -9.74
CA GLU A 270 -30.59 14.78 -9.54
C GLU A 270 -29.95 15.20 -10.87
N ASN A 271 -29.79 14.29 -11.83
CA ASN A 271 -29.23 14.64 -13.14
C ASN A 271 -30.17 15.56 -13.96
N LYS A 272 -31.48 15.44 -13.76
CA LYS A 272 -32.47 16.36 -14.33
C LYS A 272 -32.33 17.78 -13.76
N ALA A 273 -32.10 17.88 -12.45
CA ALA A 273 -31.97 19.17 -11.76
C ALA A 273 -30.54 19.77 -11.95
N TYR A 274 -29.52 18.93 -12.04
CA TYR A 274 -28.10 19.30 -12.10
C TYR A 274 -27.39 18.51 -13.18
N PRO A 275 -27.63 18.79 -14.48
CA PRO A 275 -27.09 17.99 -15.58
C PRO A 275 -25.56 17.89 -15.58
N GLY A 276 -25.03 16.67 -15.62
CA GLY A 276 -23.60 16.38 -15.62
C GLY A 276 -22.85 16.65 -14.31
N LYS A 277 -23.58 16.98 -13.22
CA LYS A 277 -22.99 17.28 -11.90
C LYS A 277 -23.15 16.15 -10.88
N VAL A 278 -23.52 14.97 -11.33
CA VAL A 278 -23.78 13.80 -10.48
C VAL A 278 -22.64 12.80 -10.59
N ALA A 279 -22.17 12.28 -9.46
CA ALA A 279 -21.26 11.12 -9.41
C ALA A 279 -21.82 10.05 -8.45
N VAL A 280 -21.53 8.79 -8.76
CA VAL A 280 -21.86 7.63 -7.93
C VAL A 280 -20.59 6.93 -7.50
N LEU A 281 -20.36 6.86 -6.21
CA LEU A 281 -19.26 6.08 -5.62
C LEU A 281 -19.69 4.63 -5.47
N ILE A 282 -18.90 3.72 -6.05
CA ILE A 282 -19.11 2.28 -5.97
C ILE A 282 -17.90 1.65 -5.28
N PRO A 283 -17.93 1.47 -3.95
CA PRO A 283 -16.83 0.90 -3.17
C PRO A 283 -16.83 -0.62 -3.23
N GLU A 284 -16.54 -1.18 -4.39
CA GLU A 284 -16.58 -2.61 -4.67
C GLU A 284 -15.36 -3.04 -5.49
N ALA A 285 -15.11 -4.34 -5.57
CA ALA A 285 -13.96 -4.94 -6.23
C ALA A 285 -14.33 -6.16 -7.11
N GLY A 286 -13.42 -6.55 -7.98
CA GLY A 286 -13.46 -7.81 -8.74
C GLY A 286 -14.75 -8.07 -9.49
N VAL A 287 -15.20 -9.31 -9.50
CA VAL A 287 -16.41 -9.76 -10.23
C VAL A 287 -17.66 -9.01 -9.76
N GLN A 288 -17.77 -8.74 -8.46
CA GLN A 288 -18.91 -8.03 -7.89
C GLN A 288 -19.00 -6.60 -8.43
N LEU A 289 -17.89 -5.87 -8.50
CA LEU A 289 -17.84 -4.54 -9.09
C LEU A 289 -18.33 -4.55 -10.55
N ARG A 290 -17.90 -5.53 -11.36
CA ARG A 290 -18.36 -5.67 -12.74
C ARG A 290 -19.85 -5.84 -12.81
N SER A 291 -20.40 -6.75 -11.99
CA SER A 291 -21.84 -7.05 -11.97
C SER A 291 -22.68 -5.84 -11.56
N VAL A 292 -22.33 -5.19 -10.44
CA VAL A 292 -23.11 -4.05 -9.93
C VAL A 292 -22.95 -2.78 -10.78
N GLY A 293 -21.76 -2.56 -11.35
CA GLY A 293 -21.51 -1.44 -12.26
C GLY A 293 -22.32 -1.56 -13.56
N ALA A 294 -22.30 -2.73 -14.19
CA ALA A 294 -23.09 -3.00 -15.38
C ALA A 294 -24.61 -2.91 -15.09
N LEU A 295 -25.05 -3.49 -13.97
CA LEU A 295 -26.43 -3.41 -13.53
C LEU A 295 -26.91 -1.97 -13.35
N LEU A 296 -26.16 -1.17 -12.60
CA LEU A 296 -26.51 0.22 -12.33
C LEU A 296 -26.54 1.06 -13.62
N ARG A 297 -25.55 0.87 -14.49
CA ARG A 297 -25.49 1.56 -15.79
C ARG A 297 -26.70 1.23 -16.66
N SER A 298 -27.09 -0.05 -16.70
CA SER A 298 -28.25 -0.51 -17.47
C SER A 298 -29.58 0.03 -16.91
N ILE A 299 -29.78 0.00 -15.59
CA ILE A 299 -31.03 0.43 -14.96
C ILE A 299 -31.17 1.96 -15.01
N ALA A 300 -30.11 2.69 -14.71
CA ALA A 300 -30.14 4.15 -14.72
C ALA A 300 -30.14 4.74 -16.15
N ASN A 301 -29.77 3.92 -17.16
CA ASN A 301 -29.69 4.33 -18.56
C ASN A 301 -28.95 5.66 -18.77
N VAL A 302 -27.81 5.81 -18.08
CA VAL A 302 -27.02 7.05 -18.10
C VAL A 302 -25.68 6.85 -18.79
N THR A 303 -25.22 7.90 -19.45
CA THR A 303 -23.89 7.93 -20.07
C THR A 303 -22.82 8.42 -19.06
N PRO A 304 -21.52 8.16 -19.30
CA PRO A 304 -20.44 8.68 -18.47
C PRO A 304 -20.37 10.22 -18.39
N ARG A 305 -20.96 10.92 -19.35
CA ARG A 305 -21.03 12.40 -19.35
C ARG A 305 -22.14 12.93 -18.46
N GLU A 306 -23.21 12.18 -18.35
CA GLU A 306 -24.36 12.55 -17.53
C GLU A 306 -24.13 12.22 -16.07
N VAL A 307 -23.62 11.00 -15.79
CA VAL A 307 -23.33 10.54 -14.43
C VAL A 307 -21.99 9.83 -14.41
N ARG A 308 -21.11 10.32 -13.55
CA ARG A 308 -19.78 9.72 -13.38
C ARG A 308 -19.82 8.60 -12.38
N PHE A 309 -19.29 7.46 -12.75
CA PHE A 309 -18.97 6.44 -11.76
C PHE A 309 -17.57 6.70 -11.21
N ILE A 310 -17.46 6.66 -9.90
CA ILE A 310 -16.20 6.82 -9.19
C ILE A 310 -16.02 5.66 -8.22
N GLY A 311 -14.77 5.28 -8.00
CA GLY A 311 -14.42 4.15 -7.14
C GLY A 311 -13.30 4.47 -6.18
N THR A 312 -12.89 3.45 -5.44
CA THR A 312 -11.70 3.43 -4.60
C THR A 312 -10.53 2.77 -5.35
N GLY A 313 -9.36 2.69 -4.74
CA GLY A 313 -8.21 1.96 -5.28
C GLY A 313 -8.46 0.48 -5.56
N GLN A 314 -9.56 -0.08 -5.09
CA GLN A 314 -10.01 -1.44 -5.45
C GLN A 314 -10.34 -1.59 -6.94
N TRP A 315 -10.56 -0.48 -7.67
CA TRP A 315 -10.73 -0.49 -9.11
C TRP A 315 -9.41 -0.63 -9.88
N ASN A 316 -8.28 -0.56 -9.19
CA ASN A 316 -6.96 -0.73 -9.80
C ASN A 316 -6.63 -2.21 -10.04
N ASP A 317 -7.41 -2.83 -10.91
CA ASP A 317 -7.35 -4.24 -11.27
C ASP A 317 -7.47 -4.38 -12.79
N PRO A 318 -6.49 -4.98 -13.50
CA PRO A 318 -6.54 -5.17 -14.94
C PRO A 318 -7.80 -5.86 -15.47
N ASP A 319 -8.42 -6.74 -14.68
CA ASP A 319 -9.67 -7.40 -15.05
C ASP A 319 -10.86 -6.43 -15.04
N ILE A 320 -10.82 -5.40 -14.20
CA ILE A 320 -11.82 -4.33 -14.16
C ILE A 320 -11.66 -3.36 -15.35
N TRP A 321 -10.44 -3.14 -15.81
CA TRP A 321 -10.16 -2.13 -16.84
C TRP A 321 -10.78 -2.46 -18.21
N ARG A 322 -11.28 -3.67 -18.40
CA ARG A 322 -11.95 -4.12 -19.62
C ARG A 322 -13.48 -4.06 -19.51
N GLU A 323 -14.01 -3.65 -18.36
CA GLU A 323 -15.45 -3.67 -18.10
C GLU A 323 -16.16 -2.47 -18.72
N THR A 324 -16.97 -2.74 -19.76
CA THR A 324 -17.66 -1.68 -20.52
C THR A 324 -18.71 -0.94 -19.69
N GLY A 325 -19.32 -1.59 -18.71
CA GLY A 325 -20.29 -0.98 -17.78
C GLY A 325 -19.68 0.08 -16.88
N LEU A 326 -18.35 0.06 -16.70
CA LEU A 326 -17.60 1.02 -15.90
C LEU A 326 -16.85 2.06 -16.74
N TYR A 327 -16.94 2.01 -18.05
CA TYR A 327 -16.29 2.97 -18.94
C TYR A 327 -16.54 4.42 -18.52
N GLY A 328 -15.48 5.23 -18.57
CA GLY A 328 -15.48 6.62 -18.10
C GLY A 328 -15.44 6.77 -16.57
N GLY A 329 -15.51 5.67 -15.85
CA GLY A 329 -15.35 5.66 -14.39
C GLY A 329 -13.93 5.98 -13.97
N ALA A 330 -13.77 6.61 -12.79
CA ALA A 330 -12.47 7.07 -12.30
C ALA A 330 -12.22 6.59 -10.86
N PHE A 331 -10.95 6.42 -10.53
CA PHE A 331 -10.53 5.95 -9.21
C PHE A 331 -9.15 6.50 -8.83
N PRO A 332 -8.86 6.67 -7.53
CA PRO A 332 -7.54 7.05 -7.06
C PRO A 332 -6.60 5.86 -7.06
N ALA A 333 -5.35 6.10 -7.41
CA ALA A 333 -4.29 5.09 -7.36
C ALA A 333 -2.93 5.77 -7.11
N PRO A 334 -1.91 5.04 -6.62
CA PRO A 334 -0.53 5.49 -6.69
C PRO A 334 -0.11 5.83 -8.13
N ASP A 335 0.96 6.60 -8.27
CA ASP A 335 1.51 6.90 -9.59
C ASP A 335 1.94 5.59 -10.28
N PRO A 336 1.38 5.26 -11.47
CA PRO A 336 1.72 4.03 -12.16
C PRO A 336 3.21 3.87 -12.48
N GLN A 337 3.92 4.97 -12.75
CA GLN A 337 5.35 4.91 -13.03
C GLN A 337 6.14 4.56 -11.76
N ALA A 338 5.84 5.20 -10.63
CA ALA A 338 6.49 4.89 -9.35
C ALA A 338 6.27 3.43 -8.93
N VAL A 339 5.06 2.91 -9.15
CA VAL A 339 4.73 1.49 -8.89
C VAL A 339 5.54 0.58 -9.82
N ALA A 340 5.57 0.86 -11.13
CA ALA A 340 6.32 0.04 -12.09
C ALA A 340 7.83 0.03 -11.79
N ASP A 341 8.40 1.16 -11.40
CA ASP A 341 9.81 1.27 -11.00
C ASP A 341 10.09 0.47 -9.72
N PHE A 342 9.18 0.48 -8.76
CA PHE A 342 9.28 -0.35 -7.56
C PHE A 342 9.18 -1.84 -7.91
N ASP A 343 8.20 -2.24 -8.71
CA ASP A 343 7.97 -3.63 -9.11
C ASP A 343 9.20 -4.21 -9.82
N ALA A 344 9.80 -3.44 -10.74
CA ALA A 344 11.01 -3.85 -11.44
C ALA A 344 12.18 -4.07 -10.47
N ARG A 345 12.37 -3.16 -9.50
CA ARG A 345 13.43 -3.29 -8.48
C ARG A 345 13.18 -4.47 -7.54
N TYR A 346 11.93 -4.65 -7.11
CA TYR A 346 11.58 -5.77 -6.25
C TYR A 346 11.83 -7.11 -6.96
N GLN A 347 11.34 -7.23 -8.20
CA GLN A 347 11.57 -8.41 -9.04
C GLN A 347 13.06 -8.71 -9.22
N ALA A 348 13.88 -7.69 -9.49
CA ALA A 348 15.32 -7.83 -9.63
C ALA A 348 16.00 -8.27 -8.31
N THR A 349 15.49 -7.79 -7.16
CA THR A 349 16.08 -8.08 -5.84
C THR A 349 15.70 -9.47 -5.32
N PHE A 350 14.44 -9.87 -5.50
CA PHE A 350 13.88 -11.08 -4.87
C PHE A 350 13.52 -12.18 -5.85
N GLY A 351 13.58 -11.91 -7.17
CA GLY A 351 13.30 -12.91 -8.22
C GLY A 351 11.82 -13.18 -8.46
N GLU A 352 10.93 -12.44 -7.82
CA GLU A 352 9.48 -12.59 -7.92
C GLU A 352 8.77 -11.24 -7.98
N ALA A 353 7.54 -11.21 -8.53
CA ALA A 353 6.72 -10.00 -8.51
C ALA A 353 6.32 -9.64 -7.07
N PRO A 354 6.30 -8.34 -6.70
CA PRO A 354 5.95 -7.92 -5.36
C PRO A 354 4.49 -8.28 -5.01
N PRO A 355 4.25 -8.85 -3.82
CA PRO A 355 2.90 -8.86 -3.26
C PRO A 355 2.35 -7.44 -3.07
N ARG A 356 1.03 -7.30 -3.09
CA ARG A 356 0.34 -5.99 -3.07
C ARG A 356 0.79 -5.04 -1.95
N LEU A 357 1.13 -5.58 -0.76
CA LEU A 357 1.53 -4.77 0.39
C LEU A 357 3.04 -4.50 0.46
N ALA A 358 3.84 -5.02 -0.46
CA ALA A 358 5.30 -4.87 -0.43
C ALA A 358 5.75 -3.40 -0.50
N SER A 359 5.09 -2.58 -1.31
CA SER A 359 5.40 -1.15 -1.44
C SER A 359 5.13 -0.36 -0.16
N PHE A 360 4.11 -0.75 0.63
CA PHE A 360 3.88 -0.15 1.95
C PHE A 360 4.96 -0.55 2.95
N GLY A 361 5.45 -1.79 2.87
CA GLY A 361 6.62 -2.23 3.63
C GLY A 361 7.86 -1.40 3.31
N TYR A 362 8.08 -1.12 2.04
CA TYR A 362 9.17 -0.25 1.60
C TYR A 362 9.02 1.18 2.16
N ASP A 363 7.84 1.81 2.03
CA ASP A 363 7.56 3.14 2.54
C ASP A 363 7.79 3.20 4.07
N ALA A 364 7.30 2.19 4.81
CA ALA A 364 7.49 2.10 6.26
C ALA A 364 8.96 1.90 6.66
N GLY A 365 9.67 1.02 5.93
CA GLY A 365 11.08 0.75 6.17
C GLY A 365 11.97 1.96 5.93
N ALA A 366 11.75 2.68 4.83
CA ALA A 366 12.47 3.91 4.51
C ALA A 366 12.21 5.02 5.54
N LEU A 367 10.93 5.18 5.95
CA LEU A 367 10.57 6.13 7.00
C LEU A 367 11.23 5.76 8.34
N ALA A 368 11.11 4.50 8.78
CA ALA A 368 11.70 4.05 10.03
C ALA A 368 13.22 4.21 10.05
N ALA A 369 13.89 3.95 8.92
CA ALA A 369 15.33 4.16 8.77
C ALA A 369 15.72 5.64 8.91
N THR A 370 14.92 6.52 8.31
CA THR A 370 15.13 7.97 8.43
C THR A 370 14.91 8.45 9.86
N LEU A 371 13.85 7.99 10.51
CA LEU A 371 13.54 8.32 11.90
C LEU A 371 14.61 7.78 12.86
N ALA A 372 15.07 6.54 12.66
CA ALA A 372 16.12 5.95 13.47
C ALA A 372 17.46 6.69 13.37
N GLY A 373 17.73 7.37 12.26
CA GLY A 373 18.90 8.22 12.05
C GLY A 373 18.81 9.59 12.71
N ALA A 374 17.65 10.00 13.19
CA ALA A 374 17.45 11.31 13.82
C ALA A 374 18.01 11.35 15.25
N GLU A 375 18.54 12.50 15.65
CA GLU A 375 18.99 12.72 17.02
C GLU A 375 17.82 12.71 18.02
N ARG A 376 16.63 13.05 17.55
CA ARG A 376 15.44 13.18 18.36
C ARG A 376 14.20 12.72 17.56
N LEU A 377 13.48 11.78 18.13
CA LEU A 377 12.20 11.32 17.61
C LEU A 377 11.08 12.06 18.36
N ASP A 378 10.36 12.91 17.64
CA ASP A 378 9.15 13.55 18.18
C ASP A 378 8.02 13.55 17.13
N ALA A 379 6.82 13.82 17.61
CA ALA A 379 5.64 13.85 16.74
C ALA A 379 5.76 14.91 15.64
N ALA A 380 6.41 16.05 15.92
CA ALA A 380 6.57 17.11 14.91
C ALA A 380 7.45 16.68 13.73
N MET A 381 8.44 15.84 13.98
CA MET A 381 9.27 15.28 12.93
C MET A 381 8.46 14.30 12.06
N ILE A 382 7.67 13.42 12.67
CA ILE A 382 6.88 12.40 11.96
C ILE A 382 5.75 13.07 11.17
N GLN A 383 5.10 14.05 11.79
CA GLN A 383 3.95 14.80 11.25
C GLN A 383 4.37 16.04 10.45
N ARG A 384 5.59 16.06 9.93
CA ARG A 384 6.09 17.23 9.17
C ARG A 384 5.13 17.62 8.05
N PRO A 385 4.77 18.92 7.91
CA PRO A 385 3.77 19.37 6.92
C PRO A 385 4.13 19.00 5.46
N GLN A 386 5.42 18.97 5.15
CA GLN A 386 5.92 18.63 3.82
C GLN A 386 5.68 17.16 3.46
N GLY A 387 5.47 16.30 4.46
CA GLY A 387 5.26 14.87 4.28
C GLY A 387 6.53 14.12 3.87
N TRP A 388 6.33 12.92 3.37
CA TRP A 388 7.33 11.91 3.06
C TRP A 388 7.08 11.39 1.64
N GLY A 389 8.10 11.28 0.82
CA GLY A 389 8.01 10.62 -0.48
C GLY A 389 7.93 9.10 -0.30
N GLY A 390 7.10 8.42 -1.07
CA GLY A 390 6.97 6.97 -1.05
C GLY A 390 6.59 6.42 -2.42
N VAL A 391 6.66 5.11 -2.57
CA VAL A 391 6.21 4.40 -3.77
C VAL A 391 4.72 4.65 -4.02
N ASN A 392 3.94 4.66 -2.92
CA ASN A 392 2.50 4.88 -2.98
C ASN A 392 2.13 6.39 -2.99
N GLY A 393 3.04 7.25 -3.42
CA GLY A 393 2.87 8.70 -3.49
C GLY A 393 3.42 9.43 -2.28
N LEU A 394 3.49 10.75 -2.40
CA LEU A 394 3.80 11.63 -1.27
C LEU A 394 2.73 11.44 -0.18
N PHE A 395 3.14 11.32 1.08
CA PHE A 395 2.22 11.17 2.20
C PHE A 395 2.66 11.98 3.42
N ARG A 396 1.71 12.36 4.26
CA ARG A 396 1.98 12.95 5.58
C ARG A 396 1.04 12.35 6.61
N PHE A 397 1.50 12.34 7.85
CA PHE A 397 0.66 11.96 8.97
C PHE A 397 -0.01 13.19 9.55
N LEU A 398 -1.30 13.05 9.84
CA LEU A 398 -2.08 14.06 10.52
C LEU A 398 -1.93 13.93 12.05
N PRO A 399 -2.32 14.95 12.83
CA PRO A 399 -2.18 14.92 14.29
C PRO A 399 -2.87 13.75 14.99
N ASP A 400 -3.92 13.20 14.37
CA ASP A 400 -4.63 12.01 14.85
C ASP A 400 -3.93 10.69 14.52
N GLY A 401 -2.85 10.70 13.72
CA GLY A 401 -2.12 9.50 13.27
C GLY A 401 -2.64 8.90 11.97
N SER A 402 -3.70 9.47 11.38
CA SER A 402 -4.14 9.11 10.04
C SER A 402 -3.18 9.63 8.97
N THR A 403 -3.32 9.10 7.74
CA THR A 403 -2.43 9.45 6.64
C THR A 403 -3.20 10.14 5.52
N GLU A 404 -2.68 11.28 5.08
CA GLU A 404 -3.05 11.89 3.81
C GLU A 404 -2.06 11.50 2.74
N ARG A 405 -2.57 11.08 1.56
CA ARG A 405 -1.74 10.69 0.41
C ARG A 405 -2.07 11.45 -0.85
N ALA A 406 -1.03 11.84 -1.56
CA ALA A 406 -1.14 12.37 -2.91
C ALA A 406 -1.27 11.21 -3.90
N LEU A 407 -2.48 11.00 -4.41
CA LEU A 407 -2.78 9.93 -5.38
C LEU A 407 -3.04 10.52 -6.76
N ALA A 408 -2.70 9.77 -7.80
CA ALA A 408 -3.17 10.01 -9.15
C ALA A 408 -4.67 9.68 -9.26
N ILE A 409 -5.34 10.20 -10.28
CA ILE A 409 -6.65 9.72 -10.71
C ILE A 409 -6.50 9.01 -12.03
N MET A 410 -6.94 7.76 -12.04
CA MET A 410 -7.02 6.90 -13.21
C MET A 410 -8.45 6.86 -13.73
N GLN A 411 -8.62 6.77 -15.05
CA GLN A 411 -9.93 6.68 -15.69
C GLN A 411 -9.95 5.51 -16.68
N LEU A 412 -11.01 4.70 -16.59
CA LEU A 412 -11.24 3.58 -17.49
C LEU A 412 -11.57 4.07 -18.90
N GLN A 413 -10.90 3.47 -19.90
CA GLN A 413 -11.01 3.86 -21.29
C GLN A 413 -11.97 2.94 -22.06
N ASN A 414 -12.64 3.49 -23.08
CA ASN A 414 -13.67 2.77 -23.85
C ASN A 414 -13.14 1.50 -24.56
N GLN A 415 -11.87 1.49 -24.91
CA GLN A 415 -11.25 0.35 -25.59
C GLN A 415 -10.53 -0.60 -24.61
N GLY A 416 -10.82 -0.47 -23.33
CA GLY A 416 -10.11 -1.13 -22.26
C GLY A 416 -8.86 -0.38 -21.80
N GLY A 417 -8.32 -0.80 -20.63
CA GLY A 417 -7.20 -0.13 -20.00
C GLY A 417 -7.59 1.14 -19.21
N VAL A 418 -6.59 1.78 -18.68
CA VAL A 418 -6.73 3.00 -17.87
C VAL A 418 -5.81 4.10 -18.36
N LYS A 419 -6.22 5.34 -18.13
CA LYS A 419 -5.43 6.54 -18.42
C LYS A 419 -5.36 7.39 -17.16
N GLN A 420 -4.18 7.90 -16.84
CA GLN A 420 -4.03 8.93 -15.82
C GLN A 420 -4.63 10.24 -16.31
N VAL A 421 -5.64 10.74 -15.59
CA VAL A 421 -6.36 11.99 -15.93
C VAL A 421 -6.03 13.11 -14.95
N SER A 422 -5.44 12.80 -13.82
CA SER A 422 -4.90 13.79 -12.89
C SER A 422 -3.64 13.20 -12.21
N PRO A 423 -2.49 13.88 -12.30
CA PRO A 423 -1.28 13.43 -11.62
C PRO A 423 -1.43 13.56 -10.10
N PRO A 424 -0.61 12.83 -9.32
CA PRO A 424 -0.53 13.06 -7.87
C PRO A 424 0.07 14.44 -7.60
N ALA A 425 -0.31 15.03 -6.47
CA ALA A 425 0.33 16.25 -5.99
C ALA A 425 1.80 15.97 -5.64
N GLN A 426 2.68 16.92 -5.97
CA GLN A 426 4.11 16.84 -5.69
C GLN A 426 4.48 17.49 -4.34
N THR A 427 3.57 18.27 -3.77
CA THR A 427 3.70 18.94 -2.48
C THR A 427 2.36 18.94 -1.76
N PHE A 428 2.38 18.95 -0.45
CA PHE A 428 1.21 19.34 0.33
C PHE A 428 1.27 20.85 0.55
N ASP A 429 0.17 21.55 0.25
CA ASP A 429 0.07 22.96 0.53
C ASP A 429 0.14 23.21 2.04
N SER A 430 0.88 24.25 2.44
CA SER A 430 1.12 24.59 3.84
C SER A 430 -0.12 25.23 4.54
N GLY A 431 -1.30 25.05 3.99
CA GLY A 431 -2.52 25.71 4.46
C GLY A 431 -3.82 24.94 4.24
N SER A 432 -3.77 23.63 4.03
CA SER A 432 -4.99 22.79 3.92
C SER A 432 -5.22 21.95 5.16
#